data_52d7089200ad2699e235b0a06dc7e1d8
#
_entry.id   52d7089200ad2699e235b0a06dc7e1d8
#
_cell.length_a   1.000
_cell.length_b   1.000
_cell.length_c   1.000
_cell.angle_alpha   90.00
_cell.angle_beta   90.00
_cell.angle_gamma   90.00
#
_symmetry.space_group_name_H-M   'P 1'
#
loop_
_entity.id
_entity.type
_entity.pdbx_description
1 polymer ?
#
loop_
_entity_poly.entity_id
_entity_poly.type
_entity_poly.pdbx_seq_one_letter_code
_entity_poly.pdbx_strand_id
1 'polypeptide(L)'
;MDGGEDGREPLKLIAFADEAPRLDPATLAAGNGAGGVITLGDLEPEWLWSMDRVKLPKIGVHVNHDDHGTLDALGVEDVHLRRVEIGDWSFAGFAGCVKYGRGPYQFTQREAAKLAKRLPAADVLVCHCPPSGVNDEPDDFAHHGFEALRAWAERHRPRYILHGHTTPDPRTRVHRFGDAHVVWVRGSRVVELRDA
;
A
#
# COMPACT_ATOMS: atom_id res chain seq x y z
N MET A 1 -4.24 -5.55 -40.68
CA MET A 1 -4.70 -6.15 -39.42
C MET A 1 -3.74 -5.61 -38.37
N ASP A 2 -4.17 -4.49 -37.79
CA ASP A 2 -3.43 -3.79 -36.74
C ASP A 2 -3.65 -4.58 -35.45
N GLY A 3 -2.63 -5.31 -35.01
CA GLY A 3 -2.60 -5.93 -33.71
C GLY A 3 -2.37 -4.84 -32.67
N GLY A 4 -3.46 -4.24 -32.16
CA GLY A 4 -3.38 -3.35 -31.04
C GLY A 4 -2.70 -4.08 -29.89
N GLU A 5 -1.55 -3.60 -29.44
CA GLU A 5 -0.98 -3.92 -28.15
C GLU A 5 -1.97 -3.41 -27.10
N ASP A 6 -2.78 -4.33 -26.59
CA ASP A 6 -3.79 -4.09 -25.56
C ASP A 6 -3.10 -4.02 -24.18
N GLY A 7 -2.04 -3.22 -24.10
CA GLY A 7 -1.28 -2.96 -22.87
C GLY A 7 -1.90 -1.79 -22.12
N ARG A 8 -2.07 -1.94 -20.80
CA ARG A 8 -2.52 -0.84 -19.92
C ARG A 8 -1.53 0.31 -19.98
N GLU A 9 -2.03 1.53 -19.92
CA GLU A 9 -1.16 2.68 -19.81
C GLU A 9 -0.32 2.63 -18.52
N PRO A 10 0.99 2.89 -18.61
CA PRO A 10 1.83 2.96 -17.41
C PRO A 10 1.33 4.03 -16.45
N LEU A 11 1.31 3.70 -15.16
CA LEU A 11 0.88 4.64 -14.12
C LEU A 11 1.99 4.88 -13.12
N LYS A 12 2.41 6.13 -12.95
CA LYS A 12 3.33 6.54 -11.89
C LYS A 12 2.57 6.99 -10.66
N LEU A 13 3.00 6.51 -9.50
CA LEU A 13 2.42 6.82 -8.20
C LEU A 13 3.50 7.33 -7.26
N ILE A 14 3.13 8.22 -6.34
CA ILE A 14 3.96 8.53 -5.19
C ILE A 14 3.37 7.80 -3.98
N ALA A 15 4.15 6.91 -3.38
CA ALA A 15 3.77 6.18 -2.18
C ALA A 15 4.49 6.73 -0.95
N PHE A 16 3.78 6.80 0.20
CA PHE A 16 4.28 7.26 1.48
C PHE A 16 4.01 6.23 2.58
N ALA A 17 4.98 6.00 3.47
CA ALA A 17 4.86 5.15 4.66
C ALA A 17 5.90 5.48 5.72
N ASP A 18 5.57 5.30 6.99
CA ASP A 18 6.43 5.13 8.17
C ASP A 18 7.36 6.30 8.54
N GLU A 19 7.77 7.13 7.60
CA GLU A 19 8.72 8.24 7.84
C GLU A 19 8.33 9.49 7.02
N ALA A 20 8.78 10.64 7.50
CA ALA A 20 8.67 11.89 6.77
C ALA A 20 9.39 11.81 5.41
N PRO A 21 8.75 12.23 4.31
CA PRO A 21 9.40 12.28 3.02
C PRO A 21 10.48 13.37 2.98
N ARG A 22 11.52 13.16 2.17
CA ARG A 22 12.60 14.17 1.99
C ARG A 22 12.16 15.42 1.23
N LEU A 23 11.14 15.29 0.41
CA LEU A 23 10.51 16.37 -0.35
C LEU A 23 9.01 16.32 -0.10
N ASP A 24 8.36 17.46 -0.13
CA ASP A 24 6.92 17.56 0.07
C ASP A 24 6.12 16.86 -1.06
N PRO A 25 4.89 16.38 -0.76
CA PRO A 25 4.06 15.64 -1.71
C PRO A 25 3.81 16.36 -3.03
N ALA A 26 3.57 17.67 -3.03
CA ALA A 26 3.28 18.41 -4.25
C ALA A 26 4.50 18.48 -5.17
N THR A 27 5.70 18.72 -4.61
CA THR A 27 6.96 18.67 -5.34
C THR A 27 7.24 17.29 -5.92
N LEU A 28 7.03 16.22 -5.11
CA LEU A 28 7.22 14.85 -5.58
C LEU A 28 6.26 14.48 -6.72
N ALA A 29 4.98 14.83 -6.57
CA ALA A 29 3.97 14.52 -7.57
C ALA A 29 4.25 15.23 -8.90
N ALA A 30 4.51 16.53 -8.86
CA ALA A 30 4.78 17.33 -10.07
C ALA A 30 6.10 16.92 -10.74
N GLY A 31 7.17 16.74 -9.96
CA GLY A 31 8.50 16.43 -10.48
C GLY A 31 8.60 15.04 -11.14
N ASN A 32 7.68 14.13 -10.83
CA ASN A 32 7.69 12.76 -11.37
C ASN A 32 6.58 12.49 -12.40
N GLY A 33 5.69 13.46 -12.66
CA GLY A 33 4.52 13.24 -13.52
C GLY A 33 3.61 12.15 -12.96
N ALA A 34 3.34 12.21 -11.64
CA ALA A 34 2.50 11.22 -10.98
C ALA A 34 1.05 11.32 -11.43
N GLY A 35 0.38 10.18 -11.57
CA GLY A 35 -1.06 10.06 -11.83
C GLY A 35 -1.88 9.76 -10.57
N GLY A 36 -1.23 9.51 -9.43
CA GLY A 36 -1.90 9.27 -8.15
C GLY A 36 -0.95 9.24 -6.97
N VAL A 37 -1.52 9.25 -5.77
CA VAL A 37 -0.80 9.16 -4.49
C VAL A 37 -1.36 8.02 -3.67
N ILE A 38 -0.48 7.29 -2.98
CA ILE A 38 -0.83 6.21 -2.07
C ILE A 38 -0.21 6.47 -0.70
N THR A 39 -1.02 6.36 0.36
CA THR A 39 -0.54 6.34 1.74
C THR A 39 -0.72 4.95 2.34
N LEU A 40 0.35 4.44 2.92
CA LEU A 40 0.39 3.10 3.50
C LEU A 40 0.31 3.11 5.04
N GLY A 41 0.21 4.30 5.64
CA GLY A 41 0.04 4.50 7.08
C GLY A 41 1.31 4.84 7.84
N ASP A 42 1.19 5.00 9.17
CA ASP A 42 2.20 5.52 10.10
C ASP A 42 2.76 6.87 9.64
N LEU A 43 1.84 7.80 9.33
CA LEU A 43 2.15 9.10 8.75
C LEU A 43 1.54 10.23 9.61
N GLU A 44 2.40 11.16 10.03
CA GLU A 44 1.92 12.39 10.65
C GLU A 44 1.42 13.35 9.56
N PRO A 45 0.22 13.95 9.70
CA PRO A 45 -0.30 14.90 8.71
C PRO A 45 0.64 16.05 8.38
N GLU A 46 1.43 16.52 9.36
CA GLU A 46 2.41 17.58 9.22
C GLU A 46 3.53 17.22 8.24
N TRP A 47 3.88 15.96 8.12
CA TRP A 47 4.89 15.50 7.15
C TRP A 47 4.39 15.64 5.71
N LEU A 48 3.08 15.63 5.53
CA LEU A 48 2.43 15.66 4.23
C LEU A 48 1.66 16.98 4.00
N TRP A 49 2.15 18.09 4.59
CA TRP A 49 1.51 19.41 4.64
C TRP A 49 1.05 19.97 3.29
N SER A 50 1.69 19.60 2.18
CA SER A 50 1.31 20.08 0.85
C SER A 50 0.34 19.12 0.11
N MET A 51 -0.20 18.11 0.79
CA MET A 51 -1.11 17.13 0.19
C MET A 51 -2.40 17.77 -0.36
N ASP A 52 -2.85 18.89 0.21
CA ASP A 52 -3.97 19.70 -0.24
C ASP A 52 -3.77 20.30 -1.63
N ARG A 53 -2.52 20.54 -2.03
CA ARG A 53 -2.11 21.06 -3.34
C ARG A 53 -2.07 19.98 -4.42
N VAL A 54 -1.99 18.72 -4.03
CA VAL A 54 -2.01 17.57 -4.96
C VAL A 54 -3.44 17.31 -5.42
N LYS A 55 -3.74 17.60 -6.69
CA LYS A 55 -5.08 17.44 -7.29
C LYS A 55 -5.25 16.10 -8.04
N LEU A 56 -4.48 15.10 -7.64
CA LEU A 56 -4.53 13.75 -8.15
C LEU A 56 -5.41 12.86 -7.26
N PRO A 57 -5.90 11.70 -7.75
CA PRO A 57 -6.47 10.67 -6.91
C PRO A 57 -5.50 10.32 -5.76
N LYS A 58 -6.01 10.27 -4.54
CA LYS A 58 -5.27 9.93 -3.33
C LYS A 58 -6.01 8.81 -2.61
N ILE A 59 -5.37 7.67 -2.46
CA ILE A 59 -5.92 6.51 -1.78
C ILE A 59 -4.97 6.02 -0.69
N GLY A 60 -5.49 5.35 0.31
CA GLY A 60 -4.64 4.82 1.38
C GLY A 60 -5.37 3.90 2.33
N VAL A 61 -4.64 3.46 3.34
CA VAL A 61 -5.16 2.61 4.41
C VAL A 61 -4.76 3.15 5.78
N HIS A 62 -5.65 3.03 6.75
CA HIS A 62 -5.35 3.34 8.15
C HIS A 62 -4.48 2.29 8.81
N VAL A 63 -3.74 2.71 9.83
CA VAL A 63 -2.94 1.83 10.68
C VAL A 63 -3.11 2.19 12.17
N ASN A 64 -2.45 1.43 13.02
CA ASN A 64 -2.63 1.52 14.48
C ASN A 64 -2.04 2.78 15.13
N HIS A 65 -1.18 3.50 14.44
CA HIS A 65 -0.61 4.77 14.92
C HIS A 65 -1.26 5.99 14.28
N ASP A 66 -2.14 5.81 13.28
CA ASP A 66 -2.87 6.91 12.69
C ASP A 66 -4.01 7.36 13.62
N ASP A 67 -4.20 8.64 13.77
CA ASP A 67 -5.43 9.20 14.37
C ASP A 67 -6.61 8.97 13.44
N HIS A 68 -7.82 8.86 14.02
CA HIS A 68 -9.08 8.59 13.30
C HIS A 68 -9.44 9.61 12.19
N GLY A 69 -8.69 10.66 12.00
CA GLY A 69 -8.92 11.68 10.97
C GLY A 69 -7.75 11.87 10.02
N THR A 70 -6.69 11.08 10.13
CA THR A 70 -5.46 11.28 9.34
C THR A 70 -5.72 11.25 7.84
N LEU A 71 -6.40 10.23 7.32
CA LEU A 71 -6.69 10.14 5.88
C LEU A 71 -7.60 11.28 5.41
N ASP A 72 -8.64 11.60 6.19
CA ASP A 72 -9.56 12.71 5.88
C ASP A 72 -8.83 14.06 5.85
N ALA A 73 -7.96 14.33 6.83
CA ALA A 73 -7.15 15.54 6.91
C ALA A 73 -6.22 15.71 5.70
N LEU A 74 -5.73 14.60 5.15
CA LEU A 74 -4.89 14.57 3.96
C LEU A 74 -5.70 14.54 2.65
N GLY A 75 -7.04 14.42 2.72
CA GLY A 75 -7.91 14.24 1.57
C GLY A 75 -7.64 12.93 0.83
N VAL A 76 -7.31 11.88 1.57
CA VAL A 76 -7.01 10.53 1.07
C VAL A 76 -8.24 9.65 1.25
N GLU A 77 -8.66 8.96 0.20
CA GLU A 77 -9.77 8.00 0.27
C GLU A 77 -9.31 6.71 0.95
N ASP A 78 -9.99 6.30 2.04
CA ASP A 78 -9.77 4.99 2.66
C ASP A 78 -10.27 3.87 1.75
N VAL A 79 -9.35 2.98 1.36
CA VAL A 79 -9.65 1.84 0.50
C VAL A 79 -9.69 0.50 1.24
N HIS A 80 -9.76 0.52 2.59
CA HIS A 80 -9.87 -0.71 3.37
C HIS A 80 -11.07 -1.56 2.94
N LEU A 81 -10.82 -2.80 2.49
CA LEU A 81 -11.81 -3.77 1.98
C LEU A 81 -12.63 -3.24 0.79
N ARG A 82 -12.10 -2.27 0.07
CA ARG A 82 -12.72 -1.67 -1.11
C ARG A 82 -11.80 -1.82 -2.31
N ARG A 83 -12.41 -1.80 -3.50
CA ARG A 83 -11.72 -1.68 -4.78
C ARG A 83 -11.98 -0.32 -5.37
N VAL A 84 -10.93 0.34 -5.82
CA VAL A 84 -10.99 1.61 -6.56
C VAL A 84 -10.13 1.51 -7.82
N GLU A 85 -10.27 2.46 -8.73
CA GLU A 85 -9.52 2.51 -9.97
C GLU A 85 -8.82 3.86 -10.11
N ILE A 86 -7.57 3.83 -10.57
CA ILE A 86 -6.80 5.00 -10.98
C ILE A 86 -6.22 4.69 -12.37
N GLY A 87 -6.69 5.39 -13.40
CA GLY A 87 -6.42 5.01 -14.79
C GLY A 87 -6.92 3.59 -15.06
N ASP A 88 -6.11 2.78 -15.73
CA ASP A 88 -6.42 1.38 -16.08
C ASP A 88 -6.09 0.36 -14.97
N TRP A 89 -5.71 0.85 -13.79
CA TRP A 89 -5.26 0.01 -12.68
C TRP A 89 -6.27 -0.04 -11.55
N SER A 90 -6.54 -1.25 -11.07
CA SER A 90 -7.39 -1.47 -9.89
C SER A 90 -6.57 -1.69 -8.63
N PHE A 91 -7.05 -1.11 -7.53
CA PHE A 91 -6.41 -1.15 -6.21
C PHE A 91 -7.39 -1.71 -5.18
N ALA A 92 -6.90 -2.58 -4.30
CA ALA A 92 -7.65 -3.02 -3.13
C ALA A 92 -6.80 -2.84 -1.88
N GLY A 93 -7.40 -2.31 -0.81
CA GLY A 93 -6.70 -1.96 0.41
C GLY A 93 -6.99 -2.89 1.59
N PHE A 94 -5.95 -3.13 2.41
CA PHE A 94 -6.09 -3.81 3.68
C PHE A 94 -5.37 -3.03 4.77
N ALA A 95 -6.14 -2.45 5.69
CA ALA A 95 -5.64 -1.62 6.78
C ALA A 95 -4.99 -2.43 7.90
N GLY A 96 -4.14 -1.77 8.68
CA GLY A 96 -3.67 -2.24 9.96
C GLY A 96 -2.51 -3.22 9.94
N CYS A 97 -2.23 -3.76 11.13
CA CYS A 97 -1.14 -4.70 11.38
C CYS A 97 -1.59 -5.86 12.27
N VAL A 98 -0.72 -6.85 12.46
CA VAL A 98 -0.95 -7.95 13.40
C VAL A 98 -1.05 -7.40 14.82
N LYS A 99 -2.01 -7.92 15.58
CA LYS A 99 -2.34 -7.42 16.91
C LYS A 99 -1.25 -7.72 17.92
N TYR A 100 -0.58 -6.71 18.40
CA TYR A 100 0.39 -6.76 19.49
C TYR A 100 -0.03 -5.92 20.71
N GLY A 101 -1.10 -5.12 20.61
CA GLY A 101 -1.56 -4.19 21.65
C GLY A 101 -3.07 -3.99 21.67
N ARG A 102 -3.51 -2.83 22.15
CA ARG A 102 -4.94 -2.45 22.26
C ARG A 102 -5.34 -1.31 21.31
N GLY A 103 -4.46 -0.90 20.39
CA GLY A 103 -4.74 0.17 19.42
C GLY A 103 -5.79 -0.21 18.37
N PRO A 104 -6.29 0.79 17.61
CA PRO A 104 -7.15 0.56 16.46
C PRO A 104 -6.40 -0.22 15.37
N TYR A 105 -7.12 -0.71 14.38
CA TYR A 105 -6.55 -1.38 13.19
C TYR A 105 -5.50 -2.46 13.50
N GLN A 106 -5.58 -3.10 14.67
CA GLN A 106 -4.77 -4.25 15.03
C GLN A 106 -5.63 -5.51 15.00
N PHE A 107 -5.28 -6.44 14.13
CA PHE A 107 -6.08 -7.65 13.91
C PHE A 107 -5.29 -8.91 14.26
N THR A 108 -5.91 -9.83 15.00
CA THR A 108 -5.40 -11.19 15.09
C THR A 108 -5.43 -11.85 13.71
N GLN A 109 -4.62 -12.88 13.47
CA GLN A 109 -4.67 -13.64 12.20
C GLN A 109 -6.09 -14.15 11.89
N ARG A 110 -6.85 -14.55 12.93
CA ARG A 110 -8.24 -14.98 12.78
C ARG A 110 -9.19 -13.85 12.34
N GLU A 111 -9.02 -12.64 12.86
CA GLU A 111 -9.80 -11.47 12.45
C GLU A 111 -9.43 -11.04 11.04
N ALA A 112 -8.13 -10.97 10.73
CA ALA A 112 -7.63 -10.69 9.40
C ALA A 112 -8.16 -11.70 8.36
N ALA A 113 -8.23 -13.00 8.70
CA ALA A 113 -8.78 -14.02 7.82
C ALA A 113 -10.29 -13.83 7.53
N LYS A 114 -11.06 -13.29 8.49
CA LYS A 114 -12.47 -12.94 8.25
C LYS A 114 -12.61 -11.72 7.36
N LEU A 115 -11.79 -10.69 7.59
CA LEU A 115 -11.78 -9.45 6.82
C LEU A 115 -11.32 -9.71 5.37
N ALA A 116 -10.27 -10.48 5.17
CA ALA A 116 -9.72 -10.78 3.86
C ALA A 116 -10.70 -11.52 2.93
N LYS A 117 -11.74 -12.21 3.47
CA LYS A 117 -12.82 -12.77 2.66
C LYS A 117 -13.66 -11.71 1.93
N ARG A 118 -13.62 -10.48 2.42
CA ARG A 118 -14.33 -9.33 1.85
C ARG A 118 -13.42 -8.45 0.98
N LEU A 119 -12.11 -8.72 0.98
CA LEU A 119 -11.14 -7.98 0.17
C LEU A 119 -11.32 -8.35 -1.30
N PRO A 120 -11.72 -7.41 -2.17
CA PRO A 120 -11.93 -7.69 -3.59
C PRO A 120 -10.62 -8.01 -4.30
N ALA A 121 -10.69 -8.75 -5.41
CA ALA A 121 -9.56 -8.92 -6.31
C ALA A 121 -9.20 -7.58 -6.98
N ALA A 122 -7.90 -7.31 -7.14
CA ALA A 122 -7.37 -6.12 -7.78
C ALA A 122 -5.96 -6.38 -8.35
N ASP A 123 -5.49 -5.49 -9.20
CA ASP A 123 -4.13 -5.54 -9.75
C ASP A 123 -3.08 -5.16 -8.71
N VAL A 124 -3.43 -4.27 -7.80
CA VAL A 124 -2.53 -3.74 -6.77
C VAL A 124 -3.13 -3.95 -5.38
N LEU A 125 -2.41 -4.67 -4.53
CA LEU A 125 -2.69 -4.73 -3.10
C LEU A 125 -2.00 -3.55 -2.42
N VAL A 126 -2.78 -2.74 -1.70
CA VAL A 126 -2.32 -1.63 -0.85
C VAL A 126 -2.48 -2.05 0.60
N CYS A 127 -1.39 -2.26 1.32
CA CYS A 127 -1.45 -2.66 2.73
C CYS A 127 -0.31 -2.01 3.51
N HIS A 128 -0.53 -1.79 4.82
CA HIS A 128 0.55 -1.37 5.69
C HIS A 128 1.43 -2.57 6.04
N CYS A 129 0.85 -3.51 6.78
CA CYS A 129 1.51 -4.76 7.14
C CYS A 129 1.55 -5.70 5.92
N PRO A 130 2.71 -6.31 5.59
CA PRO A 130 2.86 -7.17 4.43
C PRO A 130 2.15 -8.52 4.59
N PRO A 131 2.00 -9.28 3.49
CA PRO A 131 1.68 -10.71 3.56
C PRO A 131 2.75 -11.49 4.32
N SER A 132 2.38 -12.48 5.09
CA SER A 132 3.31 -13.36 5.82
C SER A 132 4.33 -14.01 4.86
N GLY A 133 5.60 -13.99 5.23
CA GLY A 133 6.73 -14.45 4.41
C GLY A 133 7.13 -13.48 3.28
N VAL A 134 6.60 -12.24 3.30
CA VAL A 134 6.94 -11.20 2.31
C VAL A 134 7.45 -9.97 3.05
N ASN A 135 8.76 -9.88 3.26
CA ASN A 135 9.40 -8.77 3.99
C ASN A 135 8.92 -8.58 5.44
N ASP A 136 8.23 -9.54 6.02
CA ASP A 136 7.88 -9.53 7.43
C ASP A 136 9.07 -9.93 8.32
N GLU A 137 8.93 -9.75 9.62
CA GLU A 137 9.98 -10.02 10.61
C GLU A 137 9.50 -11.14 11.54
N PRO A 138 9.78 -12.43 11.22
CA PRO A 138 9.23 -13.57 11.97
C PRO A 138 9.63 -13.62 13.45
N ASP A 139 10.74 -12.98 13.81
CA ASP A 139 11.27 -12.92 15.19
C ASP A 139 10.70 -11.74 15.98
N ASP A 140 9.99 -10.81 15.32
CA ASP A 140 9.31 -9.67 15.96
C ASP A 140 7.80 -9.75 15.74
N PHE A 141 7.10 -10.10 16.83
CA PHE A 141 5.64 -10.31 16.78
C PHE A 141 4.84 -9.10 16.27
N ALA A 142 5.31 -7.88 16.54
CA ALA A 142 4.65 -6.66 16.07
C ALA A 142 4.75 -6.51 14.54
N HIS A 143 5.81 -7.06 13.94
CA HIS A 143 6.11 -6.97 12.51
C HIS A 143 5.83 -8.27 11.73
N HIS A 144 5.06 -9.19 12.32
CA HIS A 144 4.57 -10.35 11.59
C HIS A 144 3.68 -9.93 10.43
N GLY A 145 3.80 -10.62 9.29
CA GLY A 145 2.89 -10.44 8.16
C GLY A 145 1.53 -11.12 8.37
N PHE A 146 0.54 -10.71 7.59
CA PHE A 146 -0.77 -11.35 7.59
C PHE A 146 -0.79 -12.61 6.74
N GLU A 147 -1.06 -13.77 7.37
CA GLU A 147 -1.31 -15.04 6.66
C GLU A 147 -2.48 -14.92 5.68
N ALA A 148 -3.50 -14.16 6.06
CA ALA A 148 -4.67 -13.92 5.23
C ALA A 148 -4.35 -13.16 3.94
N LEU A 149 -3.42 -12.20 3.98
CA LEU A 149 -2.97 -11.48 2.79
C LEU A 149 -2.09 -12.34 1.89
N ARG A 150 -1.29 -13.24 2.48
CA ARG A 150 -0.56 -14.25 1.71
C ARG A 150 -1.53 -15.14 0.92
N ALA A 151 -2.52 -15.72 1.60
CA ALA A 151 -3.53 -16.57 0.95
C ALA A 151 -4.36 -15.80 -0.10
N TRP A 152 -4.66 -14.52 0.16
CA TRP A 152 -5.34 -13.66 -0.80
C TRP A 152 -4.46 -13.42 -2.05
N ALA A 153 -3.19 -13.11 -1.87
CA ALA A 153 -2.26 -12.86 -2.98
C ALA A 153 -2.01 -14.13 -3.83
N GLU A 154 -1.89 -15.28 -3.18
CA GLU A 154 -1.77 -16.60 -3.87
C GLU A 154 -3.02 -16.89 -4.72
N ARG A 155 -4.21 -16.56 -4.22
CA ARG A 155 -5.49 -16.79 -4.90
C ARG A 155 -5.76 -15.81 -6.04
N HIS A 156 -5.55 -14.52 -5.79
CA HIS A 156 -5.98 -13.45 -6.70
C HIS A 156 -4.87 -12.96 -7.62
N ARG A 157 -3.61 -13.34 -7.32
CA ARG A 157 -2.42 -13.06 -8.15
C ARG A 157 -2.33 -11.60 -8.58
N PRO A 158 -2.28 -10.65 -7.61
CA PRO A 158 -2.10 -9.24 -7.94
C PRO A 158 -0.79 -9.04 -8.71
N ARG A 159 -0.69 -7.99 -9.50
CA ARG A 159 0.54 -7.60 -10.21
C ARG A 159 1.53 -6.88 -9.30
N TYR A 160 1.00 -6.18 -8.28
CA TYR A 160 1.80 -5.43 -7.33
C TYR A 160 1.28 -5.60 -5.90
N ILE A 161 2.21 -5.62 -4.95
CA ILE A 161 1.94 -5.55 -3.51
C ILE A 161 2.76 -4.38 -2.98
N LEU A 162 2.08 -3.33 -2.49
CA LEU A 162 2.71 -2.16 -1.88
C LEU A 162 2.52 -2.23 -0.37
N HIS A 163 3.62 -2.15 0.39
CA HIS A 163 3.57 -2.23 1.85
C HIS A 163 4.63 -1.36 2.53
N GLY A 164 4.39 -1.01 3.79
CA GLY A 164 5.30 -0.36 4.73
C GLY A 164 5.62 -1.26 5.91
N HIS A 165 5.53 -0.70 7.13
CA HIS A 165 5.53 -1.35 8.45
C HIS A 165 6.84 -1.98 8.88
N THR A 166 7.53 -2.70 8.04
CA THR A 166 8.71 -3.51 8.37
C THR A 166 10.00 -2.87 7.87
N THR A 167 11.15 -3.35 8.35
CA THR A 167 12.46 -2.89 7.89
C THR A 167 13.27 -4.06 7.32
N PRO A 168 12.91 -4.59 6.15
CA PRO A 168 13.55 -5.77 5.60
C PRO A 168 15.02 -5.54 5.30
N ASP A 169 15.89 -6.53 5.65
CA ASP A 169 17.31 -6.49 5.29
C ASP A 169 17.46 -6.36 3.77
N PRO A 170 18.21 -5.36 3.28
CA PRO A 170 18.41 -5.14 1.86
C PRO A 170 18.93 -6.36 1.08
N ARG A 171 19.63 -7.29 1.75
CA ARG A 171 20.20 -8.50 1.14
C ARG A 171 19.19 -9.62 0.95
N THR A 172 18.12 -9.64 1.75
CA THR A 172 17.12 -10.71 1.77
C THR A 172 15.73 -10.20 1.39
N ARG A 173 15.60 -8.91 1.09
CA ARG A 173 14.34 -8.28 0.74
C ARG A 173 13.67 -8.99 -0.43
N VAL A 174 12.41 -9.34 -0.22
CA VAL A 174 11.56 -9.95 -1.25
C VAL A 174 11.09 -8.86 -2.23
N HIS A 175 11.41 -9.02 -3.50
CA HIS A 175 10.98 -8.12 -4.58
C HIS A 175 9.89 -8.73 -5.47
N ARG A 176 9.64 -10.03 -5.33
CA ARG A 176 8.59 -10.74 -6.03
C ARG A 176 7.93 -11.78 -5.13
N PHE A 177 6.61 -11.91 -5.29
CA PHE A 177 5.81 -12.96 -4.66
C PHE A 177 4.87 -13.55 -5.71
N GLY A 178 5.15 -14.78 -6.17
CA GLY A 178 4.54 -15.31 -7.38
C GLY A 178 4.85 -14.39 -8.56
N ASP A 179 3.81 -13.93 -9.25
CA ASP A 179 3.94 -13.00 -10.37
C ASP A 179 3.96 -11.53 -9.91
N ALA A 180 3.62 -11.26 -8.64
CA ALA A 180 3.53 -9.90 -8.11
C ALA A 180 4.90 -9.25 -7.89
N HIS A 181 5.04 -8.00 -8.32
CA HIS A 181 6.12 -7.13 -7.86
C HIS A 181 5.83 -6.65 -6.44
N VAL A 182 6.78 -6.84 -5.53
CA VAL A 182 6.68 -6.37 -4.14
C VAL A 182 7.44 -5.06 -4.00
N VAL A 183 6.73 -4.04 -3.55
CA VAL A 183 7.25 -2.69 -3.35
C VAL A 183 7.14 -2.32 -1.87
N TRP A 184 8.27 -2.38 -1.19
CA TRP A 184 8.39 -1.85 0.16
C TRP A 184 8.62 -0.33 0.11
N VAL A 185 7.90 0.40 0.95
CA VAL A 185 7.93 1.86 1.04
C VAL A 185 8.32 2.27 2.46
N ARG A 186 9.22 3.25 2.57
CA ARG A 186 9.57 3.95 3.79
C ARG A 186 9.93 5.40 3.43
N GLY A 187 9.33 6.36 4.11
CA GLY A 187 9.36 7.76 3.71
C GLY A 187 8.55 8.00 2.43
N SER A 188 9.21 8.19 1.31
CA SER A 188 8.53 8.33 0.01
C SER A 188 9.17 7.49 -1.08
N ARG A 189 8.34 6.99 -2.01
CA ARG A 189 8.81 6.21 -3.16
C ARG A 189 7.99 6.48 -4.40
N VAL A 190 8.68 6.66 -5.53
CA VAL A 190 8.05 6.63 -6.86
C VAL A 190 7.86 5.17 -7.26
N VAL A 191 6.63 4.81 -7.58
CA VAL A 191 6.24 3.47 -8.06
C VAL A 191 5.69 3.62 -9.47
N GLU A 192 6.25 2.89 -10.41
CA GLU A 192 5.75 2.85 -11.78
C GLU A 192 5.10 1.49 -12.02
N LEU A 193 3.79 1.50 -12.25
CA LEU A 193 3.03 0.32 -12.64
C LEU A 193 3.12 0.16 -14.15
N ARG A 194 3.45 -1.05 -14.60
CA ARG A 194 3.52 -1.41 -16.02
C ARG A 194 2.92 -2.80 -16.22
N ASP A 195 2.33 -3.02 -17.36
CA ASP A 195 2.06 -4.39 -17.82
C ASP A 195 3.37 -5.13 -18.05
N ALA A 196 3.39 -6.41 -17.70
CA ALA A 196 4.55 -7.28 -17.84
C ALA A 196 4.68 -7.79 -19.28
#